data_90306067f182e0af27015bf4b0923201
#
_entry.id   90306067f182e0af27015bf4b0923201
#
_cell.length_a   1.000
_cell.length_b   1.000
_cell.length_c   1.000
_cell.angle_alpha   90.00
_cell.angle_beta   90.00
_cell.angle_gamma   90.00
#
_symmetry.space_group_name_H-M   'P 1'
#
loop_
_entity.id
_entity.type
_entity.pdbx_description
1 polymer ?
#
loop_
_entity_poly.entity_id
_entity_poly.type
_entity_poly.pdbx_seq_one_letter_code
_entity_poly.pdbx_strand_id
1 'polypeptide(L)'
;MTARYLAVKALMRQEQNGYANLVLDSELKVCKPPLSPRDAAFASGIFYTVLERRSLLDWMLAQFSKRPLEKLDAPVRAILRAGLAQAKFMDVPLPAAVNESVKLAKAFGKTSAAGMVNAMLRRTAALDPKPEHWPDLEERLRTYYCLSQPIAALFAAQYPQDAEAMAAAFYQRRPTAIRVNPLRTTAEALTQTLQQEGHTVTAGPWPHCLLVMFNGNPAASKAFHAGQFHVQGLASQFAALCCDARPGMRVLDLCAAPGGKSLTIAEQMQNRGELFSGEAMTGRVKLLKQAFDRCGIDRAKPYHGDATILNPAFGLGSFDRVLCDVPCSGLGVIGKKPDIREKTLDGIENLLLTQQKILQNGAKYLAPNGRLVYSTCTVNHHENEAQIRQFLQDNQDFSVIAPQIILSGMRVGEYGTLFLPHETSTDGFFAAILERQKNC
;
A
#
# COMPACT_ATOMS: atom_id res chain seq x y z
N MET A 1 -0.64 4.36 -30.74
CA MET A 1 -0.61 3.18 -29.83
C MET A 1 -1.96 3.14 -29.11
N THR A 2 -2.61 1.97 -28.99
CA THR A 2 -3.90 1.85 -28.25
C THR A 2 -3.65 1.57 -26.76
N ALA A 3 -4.64 1.88 -25.90
CA ALA A 3 -4.59 1.56 -24.47
C ALA A 3 -4.27 0.08 -24.20
N ARG A 4 -4.90 -0.82 -24.94
CA ARG A 4 -4.70 -2.28 -24.84
C ARG A 4 -3.28 -2.70 -25.24
N TYR A 5 -2.73 -2.10 -26.31
CA TYR A 5 -1.38 -2.38 -26.75
C TYR A 5 -0.35 -1.97 -25.68
N LEU A 6 -0.54 -0.77 -25.11
CA LEU A 6 0.31 -0.28 -24.02
C LEU A 6 0.25 -1.18 -22.79
N ALA A 7 -0.95 -1.60 -22.39
CA ALA A 7 -1.14 -2.50 -21.25
C ALA A 7 -0.41 -3.85 -21.45
N VAL A 8 -0.54 -4.47 -22.62
CA VAL A 8 0.16 -5.72 -22.95
C VAL A 8 1.67 -5.52 -22.94
N LYS A 9 2.18 -4.41 -23.50
CA LYS A 9 3.60 -4.07 -23.47
C LYS A 9 4.12 -3.90 -22.05
N ALA A 10 3.36 -3.19 -21.20
CA ALA A 10 3.70 -3.02 -19.79
C ALA A 10 3.70 -4.36 -19.03
N LEU A 11 2.73 -5.25 -19.27
CA LEU A 11 2.70 -6.59 -18.68
C LEU A 11 3.92 -7.42 -19.03
N MET A 12 4.33 -7.43 -20.31
CA MET A 12 5.53 -8.13 -20.75
C MET A 12 6.80 -7.60 -20.07
N ARG A 13 6.88 -6.29 -19.88
CA ARG A 13 8.02 -5.66 -19.22
C ARG A 13 8.04 -5.94 -17.72
N GLN A 14 6.88 -5.98 -17.08
CA GLN A 14 6.75 -6.28 -15.65
C GLN A 14 7.19 -7.73 -15.34
N GLU A 15 6.90 -8.70 -16.21
CA GLU A 15 7.39 -10.08 -16.07
C GLU A 15 8.93 -10.20 -16.06
N GLN A 16 9.65 -9.18 -16.54
CA GLN A 16 11.13 -9.13 -16.55
C GLN A 16 11.72 -8.40 -15.31
N ASN A 17 11.01 -8.41 -14.16
CA ASN A 17 11.44 -7.85 -12.87
C ASN A 17 11.30 -6.33 -12.71
N GLY A 18 10.20 -5.74 -13.20
CA GLY A 18 9.88 -4.32 -12.94
C GLY A 18 8.87 -4.12 -11.81
N TYR A 19 9.06 -3.11 -10.96
CA TYR A 19 8.00 -2.64 -10.07
C TYR A 19 6.81 -2.13 -10.89
N ALA A 20 5.60 -2.64 -10.60
CA ALA A 20 4.42 -2.42 -11.44
C ALA A 20 4.14 -0.94 -11.72
N ASN A 21 4.15 -0.09 -10.69
CA ASN A 21 3.92 1.34 -10.84
C ASN A 21 4.98 2.04 -11.70
N LEU A 22 6.25 1.70 -11.55
CA LEU A 22 7.35 2.30 -12.33
C LEU A 22 7.30 1.87 -13.79
N VAL A 23 6.97 0.60 -14.05
CA VAL A 23 6.85 0.07 -15.41
C VAL A 23 5.70 0.76 -16.14
N LEU A 24 4.52 0.80 -15.54
CA LEU A 24 3.35 1.42 -16.15
C LEU A 24 3.55 2.92 -16.40
N ASP A 25 4.05 3.66 -15.40
CA ASP A 25 4.36 5.09 -15.52
C ASP A 25 5.36 5.36 -16.66
N SER A 26 6.41 4.53 -16.76
CA SER A 26 7.41 4.65 -17.82
C SER A 26 6.77 4.45 -19.20
N GLU A 27 5.93 3.41 -19.38
CA GLU A 27 5.27 3.14 -20.65
C GLU A 27 4.28 4.24 -21.04
N LEU A 28 3.54 4.80 -20.06
CA LEU A 28 2.62 5.92 -20.31
C LEU A 28 3.37 7.19 -20.73
N LYS A 29 4.51 7.51 -20.09
CA LYS A 29 5.33 8.70 -20.41
C LYS A 29 5.99 8.64 -21.78
N VAL A 30 6.44 7.46 -22.23
CA VAL A 30 7.10 7.30 -23.53
C VAL A 30 6.11 7.11 -24.69
N CYS A 31 4.81 6.96 -24.42
CA CYS A 31 3.77 6.78 -25.42
C CYS A 31 3.61 8.04 -26.29
N LYS A 32 3.78 7.90 -27.59
CA LYS A 32 3.61 8.99 -28.58
C LYS A 32 2.65 8.58 -29.68
N PRO A 33 1.59 9.39 -30.01
CA PRO A 33 1.13 10.51 -29.19
C PRO A 33 0.66 10.02 -27.80
N PRO A 34 0.60 10.90 -26.78
CA PRO A 34 0.10 10.53 -25.46
C PRO A 34 -1.33 9.99 -25.53
N LEU A 35 -1.66 9.03 -24.67
CA LEU A 35 -3.03 8.55 -24.54
C LEU A 35 -3.92 9.63 -23.92
N SER A 36 -5.20 9.62 -24.28
CA SER A 36 -6.19 10.41 -23.55
C SER A 36 -6.24 9.99 -22.08
N PRO A 37 -6.66 10.86 -21.14
CA PRO A 37 -6.80 10.46 -19.72
C PRO A 37 -7.67 9.20 -19.53
N ARG A 38 -8.74 9.06 -20.33
CA ARG A 38 -9.62 7.88 -20.32
C ARG A 38 -8.91 6.63 -20.80
N ASP A 39 -8.13 6.71 -21.88
CA ASP A 39 -7.39 5.58 -22.41
C ASP A 39 -6.22 5.19 -21.50
N ALA A 40 -5.55 6.14 -20.87
CA ALA A 40 -4.52 5.89 -19.88
C ALA A 40 -5.10 5.17 -18.64
N ALA A 41 -6.26 5.61 -18.15
CA ALA A 41 -6.97 4.94 -17.06
C ALA A 41 -7.39 3.52 -17.45
N PHE A 42 -7.86 3.31 -18.68
CA PHE A 42 -8.23 1.99 -19.17
C PHE A 42 -7.02 1.06 -19.33
N ALA A 43 -5.90 1.56 -19.84
CA ALA A 43 -4.65 0.80 -19.91
C ALA A 43 -4.17 0.38 -18.51
N SER A 44 -4.22 1.31 -17.54
CA SER A 44 -3.89 1.05 -16.15
C SER A 44 -4.83 0.01 -15.53
N GLY A 45 -6.12 0.11 -15.79
CA GLY A 45 -7.13 -0.87 -15.35
C GLY A 45 -6.81 -2.28 -15.84
N ILE A 46 -6.52 -2.46 -17.13
CA ILE A 46 -6.13 -3.78 -17.68
C ILE A 46 -4.87 -4.29 -16.99
N PHE A 47 -3.84 -3.45 -16.88
CA PHE A 47 -2.56 -3.81 -16.30
C PHE A 47 -2.69 -4.29 -14.85
N TYR A 48 -3.35 -3.51 -14.00
CA TYR A 48 -3.52 -3.86 -12.59
C TYR A 48 -4.48 -5.04 -12.39
N THR A 49 -5.57 -5.15 -13.15
CA THR A 49 -6.47 -6.30 -13.07
C THR A 49 -5.76 -7.61 -13.40
N VAL A 50 -4.85 -7.61 -14.40
CA VAL A 50 -4.05 -8.81 -14.71
C VAL A 50 -3.10 -9.14 -13.56
N LEU A 51 -2.43 -8.17 -12.95
CA LEU A 51 -1.54 -8.41 -11.81
C LEU A 51 -2.30 -8.95 -10.59
N GLU A 52 -3.45 -8.36 -10.30
CA GLU A 52 -4.30 -8.77 -9.18
C GLU A 52 -4.86 -10.18 -9.32
N ARG A 53 -5.09 -10.63 -10.56
CA ARG A 53 -5.80 -11.87 -10.87
C ARG A 53 -4.95 -12.91 -11.60
N ARG A 54 -3.63 -12.74 -11.64
CA ARG A 54 -2.73 -13.52 -12.49
C ARG A 54 -2.89 -15.02 -12.31
N SER A 55 -2.81 -15.53 -11.09
CA SER A 55 -2.92 -16.98 -10.82
C SER A 55 -4.26 -17.56 -11.23
N LEU A 56 -5.35 -16.84 -10.96
CA LEU A 56 -6.69 -17.25 -11.37
C LEU A 56 -6.87 -17.25 -12.89
N LEU A 57 -6.38 -16.20 -13.57
CA LEU A 57 -6.39 -16.11 -15.03
C LEU A 57 -5.59 -17.25 -15.64
N ASP A 58 -4.43 -17.57 -15.09
CA ASP A 58 -3.59 -18.66 -15.57
C ASP A 58 -4.24 -20.01 -15.34
N TRP A 59 -4.82 -20.24 -14.17
CA TRP A 59 -5.57 -21.45 -13.89
C TRP A 59 -6.72 -21.65 -14.90
N MET A 60 -7.51 -20.60 -15.18
CA MET A 60 -8.60 -20.63 -16.16
C MET A 60 -8.08 -20.92 -17.57
N LEU A 61 -7.01 -20.27 -18.00
CA LEU A 61 -6.43 -20.47 -19.32
C LEU A 61 -5.82 -21.87 -19.49
N ALA A 62 -5.23 -22.42 -18.43
CA ALA A 62 -4.64 -23.75 -18.43
C ALA A 62 -5.66 -24.86 -18.72
N GLN A 63 -6.95 -24.67 -18.36
CA GLN A 63 -8.00 -25.66 -18.64
C GLN A 63 -8.19 -25.94 -20.14
N PHE A 64 -7.78 -24.99 -21.00
CA PHE A 64 -7.94 -25.11 -22.46
C PHE A 64 -6.65 -24.98 -23.23
N SER A 65 -5.53 -24.83 -22.54
CA SER A 65 -4.21 -24.76 -23.18
C SER A 65 -3.65 -26.16 -23.38
N LYS A 66 -3.20 -26.46 -24.63
CA LYS A 66 -2.51 -27.71 -24.95
C LYS A 66 -1.05 -27.73 -24.47
N ARG A 67 -0.52 -26.61 -24.05
CA ARG A 67 0.87 -26.42 -23.58
C ARG A 67 0.88 -25.65 -22.28
N PRO A 68 1.85 -25.84 -21.41
CA PRO A 68 2.06 -24.98 -20.25
C PRO A 68 2.11 -23.51 -20.68
N LEU A 69 1.46 -22.62 -19.93
CA LEU A 69 1.37 -21.19 -20.28
C LEU A 69 2.74 -20.52 -20.35
N GLU A 70 3.69 -20.99 -19.54
CA GLU A 70 5.07 -20.50 -19.50
C GLU A 70 5.81 -20.75 -20.82
N LYS A 71 5.39 -21.78 -21.58
CA LYS A 71 5.93 -22.12 -22.91
C LYS A 71 5.28 -21.35 -24.05
N LEU A 72 4.26 -20.55 -23.78
CA LEU A 72 3.69 -19.63 -24.77
C LEU A 72 4.60 -18.41 -24.90
N ASP A 73 4.68 -17.86 -26.11
CA ASP A 73 5.36 -16.58 -26.36
C ASP A 73 4.81 -15.50 -25.39
N ALA A 74 5.72 -14.73 -24.78
CA ALA A 74 5.34 -13.68 -23.81
C ALA A 74 4.22 -12.74 -24.31
N PRO A 75 4.24 -12.24 -25.59
CA PRO A 75 3.13 -11.43 -26.09
C PRO A 75 1.80 -12.20 -26.10
N VAL A 76 1.81 -13.47 -26.48
CA VAL A 76 0.58 -14.28 -26.57
C VAL A 76 0.01 -14.50 -25.17
N ARG A 77 0.84 -14.85 -24.20
CA ARG A 77 0.47 -15.03 -22.79
C ARG A 77 -0.13 -13.75 -22.19
N ALA A 78 0.55 -12.62 -22.39
CA ALA A 78 0.08 -11.31 -21.91
C ALA A 78 -1.26 -10.90 -22.57
N ILE A 79 -1.46 -11.17 -23.87
CA ILE A 79 -2.70 -10.90 -24.59
C ILE A 79 -3.84 -11.78 -24.07
N LEU A 80 -3.59 -13.05 -23.82
CA LEU A 80 -4.61 -13.96 -23.26
C LEU A 80 -5.05 -13.52 -21.87
N ARG A 81 -4.11 -13.20 -20.97
CA ARG A 81 -4.40 -12.66 -19.63
C ARG A 81 -5.19 -11.35 -19.72
N ALA A 82 -4.74 -10.40 -20.54
CA ALA A 82 -5.40 -9.11 -20.71
C ALA A 82 -6.81 -9.23 -21.33
N GLY A 83 -6.97 -10.12 -22.31
CA GLY A 83 -8.27 -10.37 -22.93
C GLY A 83 -9.27 -10.99 -21.94
N LEU A 84 -8.84 -12.01 -21.19
CA LEU A 84 -9.67 -12.66 -20.17
C LEU A 84 -9.99 -11.72 -19.00
N ALA A 85 -9.03 -10.94 -18.53
CA ALA A 85 -9.22 -9.94 -17.47
C ALA A 85 -10.31 -8.93 -17.85
N GLN A 86 -10.27 -8.41 -19.08
CA GLN A 86 -11.30 -7.50 -19.59
C GLN A 86 -12.69 -8.13 -19.60
N ALA A 87 -12.82 -9.38 -20.07
CA ALA A 87 -14.09 -10.06 -20.19
C ALA A 87 -14.70 -10.48 -18.84
N LYS A 88 -13.86 -10.82 -17.84
CA LYS A 88 -14.32 -11.37 -16.55
C LYS A 88 -14.41 -10.36 -15.43
N PHE A 89 -13.56 -9.30 -15.45
CA PHE A 89 -13.36 -8.41 -14.29
C PHE A 89 -13.46 -6.91 -14.62
N MET A 90 -13.70 -6.54 -15.90
CA MET A 90 -13.73 -5.13 -16.30
C MET A 90 -14.97 -4.73 -17.10
N ASP A 91 -16.01 -5.54 -17.07
CA ASP A 91 -17.28 -5.29 -17.76
C ASP A 91 -17.15 -5.02 -19.28
N VAL A 92 -16.07 -5.54 -19.91
CA VAL A 92 -15.88 -5.44 -21.35
C VAL A 92 -16.64 -6.60 -22.02
N PRO A 93 -17.55 -6.34 -22.98
CA PRO A 93 -18.25 -7.41 -23.68
C PRO A 93 -17.27 -8.41 -24.30
N LEU A 94 -17.52 -9.72 -24.08
CA LEU A 94 -16.62 -10.79 -24.55
C LEU A 94 -16.28 -10.71 -26.05
N PRO A 95 -17.21 -10.43 -26.97
CA PRO A 95 -16.86 -10.29 -28.38
C PRO A 95 -15.84 -9.17 -28.64
N ALA A 96 -15.97 -8.05 -27.91
CA ALA A 96 -15.04 -6.94 -28.03
C ALA A 96 -13.65 -7.30 -27.48
N ALA A 97 -13.58 -7.90 -26.28
CA ALA A 97 -12.33 -8.36 -25.68
C ALA A 97 -11.60 -9.36 -26.59
N VAL A 98 -12.31 -10.33 -27.17
CA VAL A 98 -11.75 -11.33 -28.09
C VAL A 98 -11.24 -10.68 -29.37
N ASN A 99 -12.07 -9.85 -30.03
CA ASN A 99 -11.70 -9.22 -31.30
C ASN A 99 -10.46 -8.33 -31.15
N GLU A 100 -10.39 -7.53 -30.10
CA GLU A 100 -9.21 -6.69 -29.81
C GLU A 100 -7.97 -7.53 -29.46
N SER A 101 -8.12 -8.64 -28.75
CA SER A 101 -7.01 -9.55 -28.45
C SER A 101 -6.45 -10.20 -29.73
N VAL A 102 -7.31 -10.57 -30.68
CA VAL A 102 -6.88 -11.09 -32.00
C VAL A 102 -6.12 -10.02 -32.80
N LYS A 103 -6.59 -8.75 -32.77
CA LYS A 103 -5.85 -7.64 -33.41
C LYS A 103 -4.49 -7.42 -32.75
N LEU A 104 -4.42 -7.50 -31.41
CA LEU A 104 -3.16 -7.40 -30.69
C LEU A 104 -2.18 -8.53 -31.06
N ALA A 105 -2.63 -9.77 -31.19
CA ALA A 105 -1.78 -10.87 -31.62
C ALA A 105 -1.11 -10.56 -32.97
N LYS A 106 -1.87 -10.03 -33.94
CA LYS A 106 -1.32 -9.58 -35.22
C LYS A 106 -0.35 -8.40 -35.05
N ALA A 107 -0.70 -7.40 -34.24
CA ALA A 107 0.11 -6.19 -33.99
C ALA A 107 1.47 -6.51 -33.33
N PHE A 108 1.52 -7.56 -32.49
CA PHE A 108 2.75 -8.07 -31.89
C PHE A 108 3.48 -9.11 -32.77
N GLY A 109 3.12 -9.24 -34.06
CA GLY A 109 3.77 -10.17 -35.00
C GLY A 109 3.48 -11.64 -34.73
N LYS A 110 2.39 -11.96 -33.97
CA LYS A 110 1.98 -13.33 -33.62
C LYS A 110 0.71 -13.75 -34.37
N THR A 111 0.69 -13.49 -35.67
CA THR A 111 -0.49 -13.74 -36.53
C THR A 111 -0.93 -15.22 -36.52
N SER A 112 0.01 -16.16 -36.46
CA SER A 112 -0.27 -17.60 -36.38
C SER A 112 -0.99 -17.99 -35.09
N ALA A 113 -0.85 -17.23 -34.01
CA ALA A 113 -1.54 -17.47 -32.74
C ALA A 113 -2.96 -16.88 -32.69
N ALA A 114 -3.37 -16.06 -33.67
CA ALA A 114 -4.64 -15.35 -33.65
C ALA A 114 -5.86 -16.28 -33.51
N GLY A 115 -5.87 -17.41 -34.21
CA GLY A 115 -6.94 -18.43 -34.11
C GLY A 115 -6.99 -19.08 -32.71
N MET A 116 -5.82 -19.39 -32.14
CA MET A 116 -5.71 -19.94 -30.79
C MET A 116 -6.20 -18.94 -29.74
N VAL A 117 -5.78 -17.67 -29.82
CA VAL A 117 -6.23 -16.60 -28.91
C VAL A 117 -7.75 -16.47 -28.93
N ASN A 118 -8.39 -16.44 -30.12
CA ASN A 118 -9.84 -16.39 -30.25
C ASN A 118 -10.52 -17.60 -29.58
N ALA A 119 -10.06 -18.81 -29.89
CA ALA A 119 -10.66 -20.04 -29.38
C ALA A 119 -10.51 -20.17 -27.85
N MET A 120 -9.30 -19.89 -27.35
CA MET A 120 -9.02 -19.96 -25.90
C MET A 120 -9.87 -18.96 -25.13
N LEU A 121 -9.91 -17.68 -25.50
CA LEU A 121 -10.65 -16.66 -24.77
C LEU A 121 -12.16 -16.96 -24.71
N ARG A 122 -12.76 -17.42 -25.82
CA ARG A 122 -14.19 -17.78 -25.85
C ARG A 122 -14.51 -18.93 -24.90
N ARG A 123 -13.67 -19.99 -24.89
CA ARG A 123 -13.86 -21.15 -24.02
C ARG A 123 -13.60 -20.82 -22.56
N THR A 124 -12.52 -20.11 -22.27
CA THR A 124 -12.11 -19.77 -20.91
C THR A 124 -13.10 -18.80 -20.24
N ALA A 125 -13.64 -17.83 -20.99
CA ALA A 125 -14.61 -16.87 -20.45
C ALA A 125 -15.93 -17.52 -19.99
N ALA A 126 -16.25 -18.74 -20.44
CA ALA A 126 -17.40 -19.50 -19.97
C ALA A 126 -17.21 -20.13 -18.57
N LEU A 127 -15.97 -20.24 -18.09
CA LEU A 127 -15.69 -20.73 -16.72
C LEU A 127 -16.19 -19.71 -15.68
N ASP A 128 -16.75 -20.23 -14.59
CA ASP A 128 -17.15 -19.44 -13.43
C ASP A 128 -16.48 -19.99 -12.16
N PRO A 129 -15.17 -19.73 -11.96
CA PRO A 129 -14.48 -20.21 -10.79
C PRO A 129 -15.01 -19.55 -9.52
N LYS A 130 -15.23 -20.37 -8.49
CA LYS A 130 -15.68 -19.94 -7.16
C LYS A 130 -14.70 -20.43 -6.11
N PRO A 131 -14.58 -19.76 -4.94
CA PRO A 131 -13.66 -20.18 -3.88
C PRO A 131 -13.79 -21.66 -3.52
N GLU A 132 -15.01 -22.20 -3.51
CA GLU A 132 -15.32 -23.58 -3.11
C GLU A 132 -14.72 -24.65 -4.05
N HIS A 133 -14.23 -24.27 -5.23
CA HIS A 133 -13.51 -25.20 -6.10
C HIS A 133 -12.14 -25.62 -5.52
N TRP A 134 -11.64 -24.91 -4.52
CA TRP A 134 -10.41 -25.23 -3.78
C TRP A 134 -10.75 -25.43 -2.30
N PRO A 135 -11.03 -26.67 -1.85
CA PRO A 135 -11.38 -26.97 -0.45
C PRO A 135 -10.25 -26.63 0.53
N ASP A 136 -9.00 -26.84 0.14
CA ASP A 136 -7.84 -26.46 0.91
C ASP A 136 -7.67 -24.93 0.95
N LEU A 137 -7.50 -24.37 2.15
CA LEU A 137 -7.42 -22.93 2.36
C LEU A 137 -6.19 -22.32 1.66
N GLU A 138 -5.01 -22.96 1.79
CA GLU A 138 -3.78 -22.44 1.19
C GLU A 138 -3.88 -22.45 -0.34
N GLU A 139 -4.38 -23.54 -0.94
CA GLU A 139 -4.58 -23.63 -2.37
C GLU A 139 -5.58 -22.59 -2.88
N ARG A 140 -6.66 -22.34 -2.14
CA ARG A 140 -7.65 -21.30 -2.43
C ARG A 140 -7.05 -19.90 -2.39
N LEU A 141 -6.25 -19.60 -1.36
CA LEU A 141 -5.53 -18.34 -1.23
C LEU A 141 -4.55 -18.12 -2.40
N ARG A 142 -3.87 -19.18 -2.83
CA ARG A 142 -2.94 -19.11 -3.96
C ARG A 142 -3.64 -18.92 -5.30
N THR A 143 -4.64 -19.75 -5.58
CA THR A 143 -5.22 -19.83 -6.93
C THR A 143 -6.34 -18.81 -7.12
N TYR A 144 -7.33 -18.79 -6.23
CA TYR A 144 -8.47 -17.88 -6.36
C TYR A 144 -8.15 -16.46 -5.92
N TYR A 145 -7.47 -16.31 -4.77
CA TYR A 145 -7.10 -15.00 -4.23
C TYR A 145 -5.72 -14.52 -4.71
N CYS A 146 -5.03 -15.30 -5.53
CA CYS A 146 -3.80 -14.91 -6.23
C CYS A 146 -2.66 -14.44 -5.30
N LEU A 147 -2.44 -15.13 -4.21
CA LEU A 147 -1.30 -14.91 -3.32
C LEU A 147 -0.19 -15.91 -3.65
N SER A 148 1.08 -15.50 -3.53
CA SER A 148 2.20 -16.44 -3.65
C SER A 148 2.12 -17.52 -2.57
N GLN A 149 2.77 -18.64 -2.82
CA GLN A 149 2.76 -19.78 -1.90
C GLN A 149 3.20 -19.40 -0.48
N PRO A 150 4.33 -18.65 -0.24
CA PRO A 150 4.73 -18.32 1.12
C PRO A 150 3.76 -17.34 1.80
N ILE A 151 3.10 -16.44 1.06
CA ILE A 151 2.09 -15.54 1.65
C ILE A 151 0.82 -16.31 2.00
N ALA A 152 0.37 -17.22 1.15
CA ALA A 152 -0.79 -18.05 1.40
C ALA A 152 -0.58 -18.96 2.64
N ALA A 153 0.58 -19.62 2.72
CA ALA A 153 0.95 -20.44 3.88
C ALA A 153 1.01 -19.61 5.17
N LEU A 154 1.63 -18.42 5.12
CA LEU A 154 1.68 -17.50 6.26
C LEU A 154 0.28 -17.09 6.73
N PHE A 155 -0.60 -16.71 5.80
CA PHE A 155 -1.97 -16.29 6.14
C PHE A 155 -2.79 -17.46 6.69
N ALA A 156 -2.69 -18.65 6.08
CA ALA A 156 -3.38 -19.83 6.56
C ALA A 156 -2.92 -20.24 7.98
N ALA A 157 -1.62 -20.12 8.28
CA ALA A 157 -1.06 -20.45 9.58
C ALA A 157 -1.39 -19.41 10.66
N GLN A 158 -1.25 -18.12 10.37
CA GLN A 158 -1.43 -17.04 11.35
C GLN A 158 -2.90 -16.61 11.52
N TYR A 159 -3.73 -16.78 10.49
CA TYR A 159 -5.11 -16.29 10.43
C TYR A 159 -6.07 -17.36 9.86
N PRO A 160 -6.14 -18.58 10.41
CA PRO A 160 -6.91 -19.67 9.80
C PRO A 160 -8.40 -19.34 9.60
N GLN A 161 -8.96 -18.48 10.45
CA GLN A 161 -10.37 -18.06 10.37
C GLN A 161 -10.58 -16.79 9.54
N ASP A 162 -9.58 -15.91 9.44
CA ASP A 162 -9.67 -14.58 8.82
C ASP A 162 -9.04 -14.51 7.43
N ALA A 163 -8.14 -15.46 7.09
CA ALA A 163 -7.27 -15.36 5.90
C ALA A 163 -8.06 -15.19 4.59
N GLU A 164 -9.17 -15.90 4.43
CA GLU A 164 -10.01 -15.79 3.25
C GLU A 164 -10.72 -14.43 3.18
N ALA A 165 -11.32 -13.98 4.28
CA ALA A 165 -11.97 -12.68 4.37
C ALA A 165 -10.97 -11.52 4.14
N MET A 166 -9.75 -11.63 4.67
CA MET A 166 -8.66 -10.70 4.43
C MET A 166 -8.29 -10.66 2.93
N ALA A 167 -8.11 -11.84 2.32
CA ALA A 167 -7.75 -11.93 0.91
C ALA A 167 -8.84 -11.37 -0.01
N ALA A 168 -10.12 -11.61 0.30
CA ALA A 168 -11.27 -11.02 -0.39
C ALA A 168 -11.29 -9.49 -0.26
N ALA A 169 -10.98 -8.97 0.94
CA ALA A 169 -10.99 -7.54 1.20
C ALA A 169 -9.95 -6.74 0.39
N PHE A 170 -8.88 -7.38 -0.08
CA PHE A 170 -7.89 -6.74 -0.96
C PHE A 170 -8.41 -6.40 -2.36
N TYR A 171 -9.57 -6.91 -2.76
CA TYR A 171 -10.22 -6.57 -4.03
C TYR A 171 -11.32 -5.51 -3.89
N GLN A 172 -11.63 -5.12 -2.67
CA GLN A 172 -12.69 -4.12 -2.44
C GLN A 172 -12.20 -2.73 -2.81
N ARG A 173 -12.98 -2.03 -3.63
CA ARG A 173 -12.78 -0.61 -3.87
C ARG A 173 -13.27 0.18 -2.67
N ARG A 174 -12.39 1.01 -2.12
CA ARG A 174 -12.69 1.82 -0.95
C ARG A 174 -12.48 3.29 -1.27
N PRO A 175 -13.19 4.21 -0.59
CA PRO A 175 -12.88 5.62 -0.66
C PRO A 175 -11.41 5.87 -0.27
N THR A 176 -10.79 6.84 -0.90
CA THR A 176 -9.44 7.27 -0.54
C THR A 176 -9.52 8.11 0.74
N ALA A 177 -8.89 7.65 1.80
CA ALA A 177 -8.74 8.47 2.99
C ALA A 177 -7.71 9.58 2.73
N ILE A 178 -8.09 10.80 3.07
CA ILE A 178 -7.21 11.98 3.03
C ILE A 178 -7.17 12.63 4.40
N ARG A 179 -6.06 13.33 4.66
CA ARG A 179 -5.93 14.17 5.84
C ARG A 179 -6.00 15.62 5.43
N VAL A 180 -6.92 16.34 6.03
CA VAL A 180 -7.05 17.80 5.87
C VAL A 180 -5.88 18.47 6.57
N ASN A 181 -5.24 19.41 5.94
CA ASN A 181 -4.19 20.22 6.56
C ASN A 181 -4.82 21.42 7.30
N PRO A 182 -4.94 21.38 8.63
CA PRO A 182 -5.59 22.43 9.40
C PRO A 182 -4.82 23.75 9.40
N LEU A 183 -3.57 23.75 8.95
CA LEU A 183 -2.77 24.98 8.78
C LEU A 183 -3.13 25.74 7.51
N ARG A 184 -3.92 25.14 6.60
CA ARG A 184 -4.26 25.70 5.28
C ARG A 184 -5.76 25.85 5.05
N THR A 185 -6.58 24.98 5.66
CA THR A 185 -8.02 24.96 5.41
C THR A 185 -8.76 24.22 6.55
N THR A 186 -10.09 24.29 6.52
CA THR A 186 -10.95 23.47 7.40
C THR A 186 -11.51 22.28 6.63
N ALA A 187 -12.03 21.28 7.36
CA ALA A 187 -12.65 20.10 6.74
C ALA A 187 -13.89 20.48 5.91
N GLU A 188 -14.68 21.44 6.39
CA GLU A 188 -15.89 21.93 5.73
C GLU A 188 -15.54 22.62 4.40
N ALA A 189 -14.57 23.56 4.42
CA ALA A 189 -14.14 24.28 3.23
C ALA A 189 -13.53 23.33 2.18
N LEU A 190 -12.70 22.38 2.60
CA LEU A 190 -12.14 21.38 1.69
C LEU A 190 -13.23 20.46 1.14
N THR A 191 -14.20 20.04 1.93
CA THR A 191 -15.35 19.25 1.48
C THR A 191 -16.09 19.94 0.35
N GLN A 192 -16.44 21.24 0.54
CA GLN A 192 -17.10 22.03 -0.50
C GLN A 192 -16.27 22.13 -1.79
N THR A 193 -14.96 22.40 -1.65
CA THR A 193 -14.04 22.47 -2.79
C THR A 193 -14.00 21.16 -3.58
N LEU A 194 -13.83 20.03 -2.91
CA LEU A 194 -13.76 18.72 -3.57
C LEU A 194 -15.11 18.31 -4.17
N GLN A 195 -16.23 18.66 -3.55
CA GLN A 195 -17.57 18.45 -4.14
C GLN A 195 -17.78 19.27 -5.41
N GLN A 196 -17.31 20.53 -5.43
CA GLN A 196 -17.33 21.39 -6.64
C GLN A 196 -16.43 20.84 -7.75
N GLU A 197 -15.35 20.14 -7.40
CA GLU A 197 -14.50 19.41 -8.35
C GLU A 197 -15.16 18.09 -8.83
N GLY A 198 -16.38 17.74 -8.36
CA GLY A 198 -17.15 16.57 -8.77
C GLY A 198 -16.79 15.28 -8.01
N HIS A 199 -16.17 15.40 -6.83
CA HIS A 199 -15.83 14.25 -5.99
C HIS A 199 -16.91 13.98 -4.94
N THR A 200 -17.12 12.72 -4.53
CA THR A 200 -17.97 12.38 -3.39
C THR A 200 -17.13 12.38 -2.12
N VAL A 201 -17.55 13.15 -1.12
CA VAL A 201 -16.79 13.34 0.13
C VAL A 201 -17.68 13.01 1.31
N THR A 202 -17.15 12.21 2.26
CA THR A 202 -17.77 11.91 3.55
C THR A 202 -16.77 12.16 4.68
N ALA A 203 -17.25 12.43 5.88
CA ALA A 203 -16.40 12.56 7.06
C ALA A 203 -15.73 11.23 7.39
N GLY A 204 -14.48 11.28 7.83
CA GLY A 204 -13.75 10.13 8.37
C GLY A 204 -13.98 9.94 9.87
N PRO A 205 -13.33 8.94 10.48
CA PRO A 205 -13.59 8.53 11.86
C PRO A 205 -13.04 9.49 12.92
N TRP A 206 -12.19 10.45 12.58
CA TRP A 206 -11.61 11.43 13.50
C TRP A 206 -11.44 12.81 12.85
N PRO A 207 -11.20 13.87 13.64
CA PRO A 207 -11.02 15.23 13.14
C PRO A 207 -9.96 15.32 12.04
N HIS A 208 -10.21 16.15 11.04
CA HIS A 208 -9.34 16.37 9.86
C HIS A 208 -9.16 15.14 8.97
N CYS A 209 -10.02 14.12 9.07
CA CYS A 209 -10.06 12.97 8.20
C CYS A 209 -11.28 13.06 7.28
N LEU A 210 -11.07 12.92 5.97
CA LEU A 210 -12.14 12.79 4.98
C LEU A 210 -11.95 11.51 4.16
N LEU A 211 -13.06 10.92 3.75
CA LEU A 211 -13.12 9.78 2.84
C LEU A 211 -13.65 10.26 1.49
N VAL A 212 -12.87 10.11 0.44
CA VAL A 212 -13.17 10.70 -0.87
C VAL A 212 -13.18 9.64 -1.96
N MET A 213 -14.29 9.60 -2.71
CA MET A 213 -14.34 8.90 -3.99
C MET A 213 -13.91 9.88 -5.09
N PHE A 214 -12.62 9.80 -5.44
CA PHE A 214 -12.04 10.66 -6.48
C PHE A 214 -12.45 10.21 -7.89
N ASN A 215 -12.89 11.16 -8.70
CA ASN A 215 -13.04 10.98 -10.14
C ASN A 215 -11.68 11.25 -10.82
N GLY A 216 -10.74 10.28 -10.71
CA GLY A 216 -9.40 10.41 -11.24
C GLY A 216 -8.30 10.46 -10.17
N ASN A 217 -7.15 11.01 -10.53
CA ASN A 217 -5.98 11.08 -9.64
C ASN A 217 -6.17 12.19 -8.58
N PRO A 218 -6.11 11.88 -7.28
CA PRO A 218 -6.15 12.88 -6.21
C PRO A 218 -5.14 14.04 -6.39
N ALA A 219 -3.97 13.73 -6.95
CA ALA A 219 -2.94 14.73 -7.20
C ALA A 219 -3.28 15.72 -8.35
N ALA A 220 -4.36 15.50 -9.08
CA ALA A 220 -4.84 16.48 -10.09
C ALA A 220 -5.70 17.58 -9.48
N SER A 221 -6.18 17.42 -8.24
CA SER A 221 -6.98 18.44 -7.55
C SER A 221 -6.17 19.71 -7.27
N LYS A 222 -6.79 20.87 -7.46
CA LYS A 222 -6.21 22.18 -7.09
C LYS A 222 -5.93 22.26 -5.59
N ALA A 223 -6.82 21.70 -4.77
CA ALA A 223 -6.67 21.65 -3.33
C ALA A 223 -5.44 20.83 -2.90
N PHE A 224 -5.09 19.76 -3.62
CA PHE A 224 -3.86 19.02 -3.38
C PHE A 224 -2.61 19.87 -3.65
N HIS A 225 -2.57 20.55 -4.78
CA HIS A 225 -1.44 21.45 -5.13
C HIS A 225 -1.30 22.62 -4.16
N ALA A 226 -2.41 23.13 -3.63
CA ALA A 226 -2.44 24.16 -2.60
C ALA A 226 -2.04 23.66 -1.19
N GLY A 227 -1.72 22.36 -1.05
CA GLY A 227 -1.34 21.76 0.23
C GLY A 227 -2.46 21.71 1.27
N GLN A 228 -3.73 21.78 0.85
CA GLN A 228 -4.89 21.74 1.72
C GLN A 228 -5.16 20.33 2.28
N PHE A 229 -4.64 19.31 1.63
CA PHE A 229 -4.70 17.93 2.10
C PHE A 229 -3.52 17.09 1.60
N HIS A 230 -3.33 15.95 2.25
CA HIS A 230 -2.50 14.88 1.73
C HIS A 230 -3.23 13.53 1.80
N VAL A 231 -2.86 12.62 0.88
CA VAL A 231 -3.43 11.26 0.86
C VAL A 231 -2.77 10.43 1.95
N GLN A 232 -3.57 9.90 2.87
CA GLN A 232 -3.07 9.05 3.94
C GLN A 232 -4.15 8.07 4.41
N GLY A 233 -3.85 6.76 4.34
CA GLY A 233 -4.77 5.71 4.80
C GLY A 233 -5.10 5.84 6.29
N LEU A 234 -6.29 5.40 6.70
CA LEU A 234 -6.79 5.53 8.08
C LEU A 234 -5.82 4.94 9.11
N ALA A 235 -5.33 3.73 8.90
CA ALA A 235 -4.38 3.10 9.82
C ALA A 235 -3.04 3.85 9.92
N SER A 236 -2.59 4.46 8.82
CA SER A 236 -1.40 5.33 8.82
C SER A 236 -1.65 6.65 9.55
N GLN A 237 -2.86 7.24 9.43
CA GLN A 237 -3.28 8.38 10.26
C GLN A 237 -3.32 8.00 11.74
N PHE A 238 -3.86 6.82 12.06
CA PHE A 238 -3.91 6.31 13.44
C PHE A 238 -2.51 6.28 14.07
N ALA A 239 -1.52 5.67 13.43
CA ALA A 239 -0.16 5.59 13.98
C ALA A 239 0.44 6.99 14.23
N ALA A 240 0.26 7.93 13.32
CA ALA A 240 0.75 9.29 13.49
C ALA A 240 0.01 10.04 14.61
N LEU A 241 -1.31 9.86 14.71
CA LEU A 241 -2.13 10.46 15.78
C LEU A 241 -1.76 9.91 17.15
N CYS A 242 -1.41 8.62 17.25
CA CYS A 242 -0.95 7.98 18.48
C CYS A 242 0.36 8.55 19.03
N CYS A 243 1.14 9.28 18.22
CA CYS A 243 2.29 10.02 18.73
C CYS A 243 1.88 11.10 19.73
N ASP A 244 0.64 11.60 19.69
CA ASP A 244 0.16 12.68 20.57
C ASP A 244 1.17 13.83 20.65
N ALA A 245 1.65 14.25 19.48
CA ALA A 245 2.64 15.32 19.38
C ALA A 245 1.94 16.67 19.64
N ARG A 246 2.59 17.53 20.43
CA ARG A 246 2.04 18.82 20.86
C ARG A 246 2.96 19.97 20.46
N PRO A 247 2.40 21.20 20.35
CA PRO A 247 3.22 22.37 20.08
C PRO A 247 4.40 22.53 21.04
N GLY A 248 5.57 22.79 20.50
CA GLY A 248 6.83 22.96 21.26
C GLY A 248 7.62 21.68 21.50
N MET A 249 7.06 20.51 21.26
CA MET A 249 7.77 19.23 21.41
C MET A 249 8.88 19.06 20.39
N ARG A 250 9.82 18.18 20.74
CA ARG A 250 10.88 17.68 19.89
C ARG A 250 10.55 16.25 19.46
N VAL A 251 10.31 16.05 18.17
CA VAL A 251 9.78 14.80 17.62
C VAL A 251 10.72 14.22 16.57
N LEU A 252 10.89 12.90 16.55
CA LEU A 252 11.70 12.17 15.60
C LEU A 252 10.87 11.12 14.87
N ASP A 253 10.81 11.20 13.53
CA ASP A 253 10.26 10.17 12.65
C ASP A 253 11.43 9.49 11.92
N LEU A 254 11.76 8.25 12.30
CA LEU A 254 12.97 7.56 11.87
C LEU A 254 12.91 7.04 10.43
N CYS A 255 11.70 6.79 9.88
CA CYS A 255 11.49 6.20 8.56
C CYS A 255 10.38 6.95 7.81
N ALA A 256 10.56 8.26 7.63
CA ALA A 256 9.49 9.20 7.36
C ALA A 256 8.88 9.14 5.95
N ALA A 257 9.67 8.75 4.91
CA ALA A 257 9.21 8.88 3.53
C ALA A 257 8.02 7.94 3.19
N PRO A 258 7.04 8.42 2.46
CA PRO A 258 6.97 9.66 1.68
C PRO A 258 6.50 10.91 2.44
N GLY A 259 6.32 10.88 3.76
CA GLY A 259 6.06 12.05 4.58
C GLY A 259 4.66 12.15 5.19
N GLY A 260 3.74 11.25 4.86
CA GLY A 260 2.34 11.36 5.34
C GLY A 260 2.22 11.40 6.87
N LYS A 261 2.98 10.55 7.60
CA LYS A 261 2.96 10.54 9.07
C LYS A 261 3.63 11.78 9.65
N SER A 262 4.78 12.18 9.11
CA SER A 262 5.45 13.43 9.51
C SER A 262 4.57 14.67 9.29
N LEU A 263 3.79 14.74 8.19
CA LEU A 263 2.83 15.81 7.97
C LEU A 263 1.75 15.85 9.06
N THR A 264 1.15 14.69 9.40
CA THR A 264 0.16 14.60 10.47
C THR A 264 0.74 15.00 11.83
N ILE A 265 1.98 14.62 12.12
CA ILE A 265 2.69 15.03 13.34
C ILE A 265 2.90 16.55 13.36
N ALA A 266 3.37 17.14 12.26
CA ALA A 266 3.56 18.60 12.16
C ALA A 266 2.25 19.38 12.32
N GLU A 267 1.12 18.83 11.83
CA GLU A 267 -0.21 19.39 12.04
C GLU A 267 -0.62 19.34 13.52
N GLN A 268 -0.41 18.20 14.23
CA GLN A 268 -0.64 18.10 15.67
C GLN A 268 0.20 19.10 16.47
N MET A 269 1.45 19.29 16.05
CA MET A 269 2.36 20.29 16.63
C MET A 269 1.98 21.74 16.27
N GLN A 270 0.98 21.96 15.42
CA GLN A 270 0.64 23.28 14.89
C GLN A 270 1.86 23.99 14.26
N ASN A 271 2.72 23.20 13.61
CA ASN A 271 3.97 23.67 13.02
C ASN A 271 4.87 24.43 14.03
N ARG A 272 4.88 24.04 15.31
CA ARG A 272 5.67 24.64 16.41
C ARG A 272 6.46 23.55 17.14
N GLY A 273 7.76 23.78 17.37
CA GLY A 273 8.68 22.81 17.93
C GLY A 273 9.71 22.35 16.89
N GLU A 274 10.22 21.15 17.04
CA GLU A 274 11.19 20.54 16.12
C GLU A 274 10.71 19.15 15.68
N LEU A 275 10.60 18.93 14.39
CA LEU A 275 10.31 17.61 13.80
C LEU A 275 11.47 17.19 12.91
N PHE A 276 12.16 16.11 13.27
CA PHE A 276 13.19 15.51 12.44
C PHE A 276 12.62 14.30 11.71
N SER A 277 12.77 14.26 10.37
CA SER A 277 12.18 13.23 9.51
C SER A 277 13.27 12.55 8.70
N GLY A 278 13.65 11.34 9.15
CA GLY A 278 14.74 10.55 8.60
C GLY A 278 14.31 9.64 7.43
N GLU A 279 15.22 9.46 6.49
CA GLU A 279 15.06 8.50 5.40
C GLU A 279 16.42 8.02 4.89
N ALA A 280 16.55 6.70 4.71
CA ALA A 280 17.79 6.07 4.27
C ALA A 280 18.12 6.28 2.78
N MET A 281 17.11 6.57 1.95
CA MET A 281 17.28 6.76 0.51
C MET A 281 17.26 8.24 0.13
N THR A 282 18.37 8.78 -0.35
CA THR A 282 18.52 10.19 -0.73
C THR A 282 17.42 10.69 -1.69
N GLY A 283 17.02 9.85 -2.65
CA GLY A 283 15.92 10.20 -3.58
C GLY A 283 14.59 10.40 -2.87
N ARG A 284 14.33 9.66 -1.79
CA ARG A 284 13.08 9.77 -1.01
C ARG A 284 13.11 10.94 -0.04
N VAL A 285 14.29 11.40 0.42
CA VAL A 285 14.43 12.65 1.20
C VAL A 285 13.93 13.85 0.40
N LYS A 286 14.16 13.88 -0.93
CA LYS A 286 13.62 14.95 -1.80
C LYS A 286 12.09 14.96 -1.82
N LEU A 287 11.46 13.77 -1.77
CA LEU A 287 10.00 13.67 -1.70
C LEU A 287 9.45 14.22 -0.38
N LEU A 288 10.14 13.97 0.75
CA LEU A 288 9.80 14.56 2.05
C LEU A 288 9.80 16.09 1.97
N LYS A 289 10.90 16.66 1.45
CA LYS A 289 11.02 18.12 1.30
C LYS A 289 9.88 18.68 0.44
N GLN A 290 9.62 18.08 -0.72
CA GLN A 290 8.53 18.52 -1.60
C GLN A 290 7.16 18.45 -0.90
N ALA A 291 6.91 17.41 -0.10
CA ALA A 291 5.66 17.27 0.64
C ALA A 291 5.52 18.36 1.71
N PHE A 292 6.59 18.65 2.44
CA PHE A 292 6.61 19.72 3.46
C PHE A 292 6.43 21.10 2.84
N ASP A 293 7.17 21.42 1.77
CA ASP A 293 7.05 22.68 1.04
C ASP A 293 5.62 22.88 0.53
N ARG A 294 5.03 21.86 -0.09
CA ARG A 294 3.64 21.89 -0.60
C ARG A 294 2.63 22.15 0.50
N CYS A 295 2.78 21.48 1.66
CA CYS A 295 1.85 21.61 2.79
C CYS A 295 2.15 22.82 3.70
N GLY A 296 3.25 23.54 3.47
CA GLY A 296 3.64 24.71 4.28
C GLY A 296 4.16 24.34 5.67
N ILE A 297 4.88 23.22 5.75
CA ILE A 297 5.53 22.77 6.99
C ILE A 297 6.99 23.21 6.95
N ASP A 298 7.36 24.17 7.80
CA ASP A 298 8.71 24.75 7.87
C ASP A 298 9.51 24.28 9.10
N ARG A 299 8.86 23.67 10.07
CA ARG A 299 9.50 23.13 11.29
C ARG A 299 9.96 21.68 11.15
N ALA A 300 9.57 21.01 10.08
CA ALA A 300 10.08 19.69 9.77
C ALA A 300 11.45 19.76 9.07
N LYS A 301 12.40 19.00 9.59
CA LYS A 301 13.79 18.93 9.12
C LYS A 301 14.04 17.55 8.50
N PRO A 302 13.83 17.39 7.17
CA PRO A 302 14.16 16.13 6.51
C PRO A 302 15.68 15.92 6.49
N TYR A 303 16.12 14.69 6.79
CA TYR A 303 17.53 14.34 6.76
C TYR A 303 17.73 12.94 6.14
N HIS A 304 18.91 12.75 5.55
CA HIS A 304 19.37 11.44 5.08
C HIS A 304 20.06 10.71 6.24
N GLY A 305 19.62 9.50 6.56
CA GLY A 305 20.21 8.69 7.60
C GLY A 305 19.61 7.29 7.67
N ASP A 306 20.46 6.33 8.02
CA ASP A 306 20.04 4.95 8.27
C ASP A 306 19.60 4.83 9.74
N ALA A 307 18.31 4.53 9.95
CA ALA A 307 17.72 4.38 11.28
C ALA A 307 18.29 3.20 12.10
N THR A 308 18.98 2.26 11.45
CA THR A 308 19.70 1.16 12.16
C THR A 308 20.99 1.62 12.81
N ILE A 309 21.43 2.85 12.53
CA ILE A 309 22.66 3.46 13.04
C ILE A 309 22.29 4.71 13.83
N LEU A 310 22.83 4.85 15.04
CA LEU A 310 22.61 6.05 15.83
C LEU A 310 23.25 7.27 15.15
N ASN A 311 22.44 8.31 14.96
CA ASN A 311 22.92 9.58 14.41
C ASN A 311 23.61 10.39 15.52
N PRO A 312 24.92 10.67 15.40
CA PRO A 312 25.67 11.39 16.45
C PRO A 312 25.21 12.85 16.64
N ALA A 313 24.48 13.41 15.68
CA ALA A 313 23.91 14.76 15.81
C ALA A 313 22.71 14.82 16.78
N PHE A 314 22.15 13.68 17.18
CA PHE A 314 21.02 13.61 18.09
C PHE A 314 21.47 13.16 19.49
N GLY A 315 21.11 13.93 20.51
CA GLY A 315 21.32 13.52 21.90
C GLY A 315 20.43 12.32 22.25
N LEU A 316 20.98 11.35 22.98
CA LEU A 316 20.19 10.29 23.58
C LEU A 316 19.22 10.86 24.61
N GLY A 317 18.02 10.30 24.71
CA GLY A 317 16.99 10.77 25.64
C GLY A 317 16.50 12.20 25.40
N SER A 318 16.60 12.72 24.18
CA SER A 318 16.34 14.12 23.87
C SER A 318 15.04 14.39 23.08
N PHE A 319 14.27 13.37 22.76
CA PHE A 319 13.03 13.51 22.01
C PHE A 319 11.80 13.17 22.87
N ASP A 320 10.79 14.02 22.85
CA ASP A 320 9.51 13.79 23.53
C ASP A 320 8.70 12.68 22.88
N ARG A 321 8.80 12.57 21.56
CA ARG A 321 8.07 11.58 20.72
C ARG A 321 9.01 10.98 19.68
N VAL A 322 8.88 9.68 19.48
CA VAL A 322 9.61 8.95 18.42
C VAL A 322 8.62 8.08 17.65
N LEU A 323 8.64 8.18 16.34
CA LEU A 323 7.91 7.30 15.43
C LEU A 323 8.89 6.36 14.72
N CYS A 324 8.63 5.07 14.83
CA CYS A 324 9.29 3.99 14.12
C CYS A 324 8.29 3.33 13.15
N ASP A 325 7.99 3.98 12.00
CA ASP A 325 7.20 3.38 10.92
C ASP A 325 8.13 2.55 10.04
N VAL A 326 8.49 1.38 10.55
CA VAL A 326 9.61 0.60 10.06
C VAL A 326 9.38 -0.01 8.67
N PRO A 327 10.44 -0.23 7.87
CA PRO A 327 10.33 -1.00 6.64
C PRO A 327 9.80 -2.40 6.97
N CYS A 328 8.83 -2.89 6.19
CA CYS A 328 8.15 -4.15 6.44
C CYS A 328 7.82 -4.90 5.14
N SER A 329 7.34 -6.12 5.25
CA SER A 329 6.92 -6.94 4.09
C SER A 329 5.81 -6.29 3.26
N GLY A 330 4.97 -5.45 3.89
CA GLY A 330 3.86 -4.74 3.25
C GLY A 330 2.63 -5.61 3.00
N LEU A 331 2.49 -6.75 3.67
CA LEU A 331 1.39 -7.70 3.44
C LEU A 331 0.00 -7.13 3.75
N GLY A 332 -0.07 -6.00 4.45
CA GLY A 332 -1.32 -5.30 4.71
C GLY A 332 -1.81 -4.40 3.56
N VAL A 333 -0.91 -4.03 2.64
CA VAL A 333 -1.23 -3.11 1.53
C VAL A 333 -1.31 -3.79 0.16
N ILE A 334 -1.51 -5.09 0.14
CA ILE A 334 -1.67 -5.92 -1.07
C ILE A 334 -2.74 -5.35 -2.02
N GLY A 335 -3.85 -4.84 -1.48
CA GLY A 335 -4.92 -4.23 -2.29
C GLY A 335 -4.51 -2.97 -3.04
N LYS A 336 -3.49 -2.25 -2.56
CA LYS A 336 -2.94 -1.04 -3.19
C LYS A 336 -1.68 -1.28 -4.01
N LYS A 337 -0.97 -2.36 -3.70
CA LYS A 337 0.30 -2.75 -4.34
C LYS A 337 0.24 -4.23 -4.74
N PRO A 338 -0.38 -4.54 -5.89
CA PRO A 338 -0.62 -5.92 -6.30
C PRO A 338 0.67 -6.73 -6.53
N ASP A 339 1.80 -6.10 -6.80
CA ASP A 339 3.12 -6.75 -6.91
C ASP A 339 3.50 -7.51 -5.63
N ILE A 340 2.99 -7.09 -4.46
CA ILE A 340 3.24 -7.77 -3.18
C ILE A 340 2.68 -9.19 -3.18
N ARG A 341 1.61 -9.45 -3.96
CA ARG A 341 1.00 -10.79 -4.09
C ARG A 341 1.99 -11.87 -4.52
N GLU A 342 3.03 -11.48 -5.26
CA GLU A 342 4.02 -12.38 -5.85
C GLU A 342 5.33 -12.47 -5.05
N LYS A 343 5.43 -11.81 -3.89
CA LYS A 343 6.64 -11.86 -3.07
C LYS A 343 6.91 -13.27 -2.57
N THR A 344 8.19 -13.63 -2.56
CA THR A 344 8.68 -14.93 -2.03
C THR A 344 8.92 -14.91 -0.52
N LEU A 345 8.95 -13.73 0.10
CA LEU A 345 9.33 -13.49 1.49
C LEU A 345 10.80 -13.84 1.81
N ASP A 346 11.64 -14.04 0.80
CA ASP A 346 13.07 -14.22 0.99
C ASP A 346 13.68 -13.00 1.69
N GLY A 347 14.58 -13.24 2.65
CA GLY A 347 15.25 -12.20 3.42
C GLY A 347 14.36 -11.57 4.52
N ILE A 348 13.23 -12.18 4.86
CA ILE A 348 12.36 -11.70 5.94
C ILE A 348 13.12 -11.61 7.28
N GLU A 349 14.05 -12.53 7.55
CA GLU A 349 14.87 -12.54 8.77
C GLU A 349 15.73 -11.27 8.89
N ASN A 350 16.35 -10.84 7.79
CA ASN A 350 17.12 -9.58 7.75
C ASN A 350 16.22 -8.37 7.98
N LEU A 351 14.99 -8.42 7.48
CA LEU A 351 14.00 -7.36 7.70
C LEU A 351 13.60 -7.29 9.17
N LEU A 352 13.36 -8.42 9.84
CA LEU A 352 13.08 -8.50 11.27
C LEU A 352 14.20 -7.92 12.11
N LEU A 353 15.46 -8.26 11.80
CA LEU A 353 16.64 -7.67 12.46
C LEU A 353 16.75 -6.16 12.25
N THR A 354 16.41 -5.69 11.06
CA THR A 354 16.36 -4.25 10.74
C THR A 354 15.32 -3.52 11.59
N GLN A 355 14.11 -4.09 11.68
CA GLN A 355 13.01 -3.55 12.49
C GLN A 355 13.40 -3.46 13.98
N GLN A 356 13.99 -4.53 14.49
CA GLN A 356 14.46 -4.59 15.88
C GLN A 356 15.50 -3.49 16.17
N LYS A 357 16.50 -3.32 15.29
CA LYS A 357 17.52 -2.28 15.44
C LYS A 357 16.92 -0.87 15.42
N ILE A 358 15.98 -0.61 14.52
CA ILE A 358 15.30 0.69 14.44
C ILE A 358 14.51 0.97 15.71
N LEU A 359 13.78 -0.01 16.23
CA LEU A 359 13.00 0.12 17.46
C LEU A 359 13.91 0.39 18.67
N GLN A 360 15.01 -0.36 18.80
CA GLN A 360 16.01 -0.16 19.85
C GLN A 360 16.67 1.23 19.79
N ASN A 361 16.98 1.70 18.59
CA ASN A 361 17.55 3.05 18.42
C ASN A 361 16.52 4.13 18.73
N GLY A 362 15.28 3.93 18.34
CA GLY A 362 14.15 4.81 18.69
C GLY A 362 14.01 4.98 20.21
N ALA A 363 14.09 3.88 20.94
CA ALA A 363 14.04 3.88 22.40
C ALA A 363 15.20 4.69 23.05
N LYS A 364 16.41 4.59 22.49
CA LYS A 364 17.58 5.35 23.00
C LYS A 364 17.43 6.86 22.82
N TYR A 365 16.73 7.31 21.79
CA TYR A 365 16.49 8.74 21.57
C TYR A 365 15.37 9.31 22.47
N LEU A 366 14.48 8.44 22.98
CA LEU A 366 13.31 8.86 23.73
C LEU A 366 13.63 9.38 25.10
N ALA A 367 13.12 10.55 25.44
CA ALA A 367 13.24 11.15 26.78
C ALA A 367 12.46 10.33 27.83
N PRO A 368 12.78 10.47 29.13
CA PRO A 368 11.92 9.97 30.22
C PRO A 368 10.49 10.52 30.07
N ASN A 369 9.48 9.70 30.30
CA ASN A 369 8.04 9.98 30.04
C ASN A 369 7.71 10.29 28.56
N GLY A 370 8.63 10.02 27.65
CA GLY A 370 8.38 10.13 26.23
C GLY A 370 7.52 8.98 25.70
N ARG A 371 6.97 9.15 24.49
CA ARG A 371 6.16 8.14 23.81
C ARG A 371 6.84 7.73 22.51
N LEU A 372 6.96 6.43 22.31
CA LEU A 372 7.41 5.82 21.07
C LEU A 372 6.25 5.09 20.41
N VAL A 373 6.05 5.32 19.11
CA VAL A 373 5.09 4.57 18.31
C VAL A 373 5.86 3.71 17.32
N TYR A 374 5.65 2.40 17.40
CA TYR A 374 6.11 1.43 16.42
C TYR A 374 4.95 1.13 15.46
N SER A 375 5.18 1.11 14.15
CA SER A 375 4.13 0.76 13.19
C SER A 375 4.67 0.05 11.96
N THR A 376 3.82 -0.80 11.37
CA THR A 376 4.06 -1.53 10.13
C THR A 376 2.82 -1.56 9.25
N CYS A 377 3.00 -1.60 7.94
CA CYS A 377 1.91 -1.84 6.98
C CYS A 377 1.80 -3.34 6.61
N THR A 378 1.99 -4.22 7.59
CA THR A 378 1.86 -5.68 7.44
C THR A 378 0.96 -6.28 8.52
N VAL A 379 0.45 -7.46 8.25
CA VAL A 379 -0.29 -8.28 9.23
C VAL A 379 0.53 -9.46 9.75
N ASN A 380 1.81 -9.56 9.39
CA ASN A 380 2.68 -10.64 9.83
C ASN A 380 3.02 -10.51 11.32
N HIS A 381 2.63 -11.48 12.14
CA HIS A 381 2.87 -11.48 13.59
C HIS A 381 4.36 -11.38 13.96
N HIS A 382 5.26 -11.91 13.12
CA HIS A 382 6.70 -11.83 13.37
C HIS A 382 7.26 -10.41 13.25
N GLU A 383 6.62 -9.58 12.41
CA GLU A 383 6.99 -8.17 12.23
C GLU A 383 6.27 -7.23 13.22
N ASN A 384 5.26 -7.73 13.93
CA ASN A 384 4.34 -6.99 14.77
C ASN A 384 4.50 -7.36 16.26
N GLU A 385 3.60 -8.18 16.81
CA GLU A 385 3.55 -8.52 18.24
C GLU A 385 4.84 -9.17 18.73
N ALA A 386 5.50 -9.98 17.89
CA ALA A 386 6.75 -10.64 18.26
C ALA A 386 7.90 -9.62 18.47
N GLN A 387 7.96 -8.57 17.65
CA GLN A 387 8.94 -7.48 17.81
C GLN A 387 8.74 -6.73 19.12
N ILE A 388 7.48 -6.40 19.44
CA ILE A 388 7.16 -5.66 20.68
C ILE A 388 7.40 -6.53 21.91
N ARG A 389 7.01 -7.81 21.86
CA ARG A 389 7.27 -8.76 22.96
C ARG A 389 8.77 -8.84 23.27
N GLN A 390 9.61 -9.05 22.26
CA GLN A 390 11.07 -9.10 22.44
C GLN A 390 11.60 -7.77 22.96
N PHE A 391 11.14 -6.65 22.41
CA PHE A 391 11.55 -5.32 22.85
C PHE A 391 11.27 -5.08 24.34
N LEU A 392 10.10 -5.48 24.85
CA LEU A 392 9.72 -5.30 26.25
C LEU A 392 10.52 -6.21 27.20
N GLN A 393 10.95 -7.39 26.75
CA GLN A 393 11.86 -8.24 27.50
C GLN A 393 13.23 -7.60 27.70
N ASP A 394 13.72 -6.90 26.69
CA ASP A 394 15.03 -6.24 26.69
C ASP A 394 15.00 -4.85 27.34
N ASN A 395 13.82 -4.22 27.47
CA ASN A 395 13.63 -2.84 27.93
C ASN A 395 12.48 -2.77 28.94
N GLN A 396 12.76 -3.15 30.19
CA GLN A 396 11.75 -3.23 31.27
C GLN A 396 11.23 -1.88 31.75
N ASP A 397 11.87 -0.79 31.34
CA ASP A 397 11.42 0.59 31.59
C ASP A 397 10.34 1.06 30.57
N PHE A 398 9.91 0.18 29.67
CA PHE A 398 8.82 0.46 28.73
C PHE A 398 7.57 -0.34 29.02
N SER A 399 6.41 0.24 28.72
CA SER A 399 5.11 -0.44 28.73
C SER A 399 4.28 -0.09 27.51
N VAL A 400 3.44 -1.01 27.06
CA VAL A 400 2.42 -0.74 26.03
C VAL A 400 1.27 0.01 26.68
N ILE A 401 0.81 1.08 26.04
CA ILE A 401 -0.38 1.80 26.43
C ILE A 401 -1.50 1.66 25.40
N ALA A 402 -2.75 1.67 25.87
CA ALA A 402 -3.91 1.61 25.00
C ALA A 402 -4.05 2.88 24.15
N PRO A 403 -4.50 2.78 22.90
CA PRO A 403 -4.75 3.94 22.05
C PRO A 403 -5.92 4.78 22.60
N GLN A 404 -5.80 6.10 22.51
CA GLN A 404 -6.88 7.03 22.90
C GLN A 404 -7.92 7.23 21.77
N ILE A 405 -7.57 6.85 20.55
CA ILE A 405 -8.45 6.92 19.38
C ILE A 405 -8.85 5.51 18.96
N ILE A 406 -10.10 5.37 18.55
CA ILE A 406 -10.69 4.08 18.22
C ILE A 406 -11.16 4.10 16.76
N LEU A 407 -10.90 3.00 16.05
CA LEU A 407 -11.52 2.68 14.77
C LEU A 407 -12.31 1.39 14.93
N SER A 408 -13.55 1.39 14.44
CA SER A 408 -14.38 0.18 14.49
C SER A 408 -13.67 -1.00 13.82
N GLY A 409 -13.69 -2.17 14.44
CA GLY A 409 -13.07 -3.40 13.97
C GLY A 409 -11.57 -3.52 14.23
N MET A 410 -10.91 -2.54 14.85
CA MET A 410 -9.52 -2.71 15.27
C MET A 410 -9.41 -3.69 16.46
N ARG A 411 -8.40 -4.54 16.44
CA ARG A 411 -8.13 -5.50 17.53
C ARG A 411 -7.03 -4.94 18.44
N VAL A 412 -7.43 -4.50 19.64
CA VAL A 412 -6.47 -4.04 20.66
C VAL A 412 -6.00 -5.26 21.44
N GLY A 413 -4.71 -5.56 21.39
CA GLY A 413 -4.06 -6.67 22.09
C GLY A 413 -3.02 -6.18 23.08
N GLU A 414 -2.38 -7.14 23.77
CA GLU A 414 -1.35 -6.90 24.78
C GLU A 414 -0.12 -6.15 24.23
N TYR A 415 0.27 -6.43 22.99
CA TYR A 415 1.49 -5.88 22.37
C TYR A 415 1.22 -4.77 21.37
N GLY A 416 -0.03 -4.39 21.14
CA GLY A 416 -0.40 -3.32 20.22
C GLY A 416 -1.78 -3.50 19.61
N THR A 417 -2.05 -2.76 18.55
CA THR A 417 -3.34 -2.72 17.85
C THR A 417 -3.17 -3.21 16.42
N LEU A 418 -3.94 -4.23 16.05
CA LEU A 418 -3.97 -4.83 14.73
C LEU A 418 -5.20 -4.36 13.94
N PHE A 419 -4.99 -4.04 12.67
CA PHE A 419 -6.03 -3.70 11.71
C PHE A 419 -6.08 -4.78 10.64
N LEU A 420 -7.19 -5.51 10.58
CA LEU A 420 -7.44 -6.47 9.52
C LEU A 420 -8.34 -5.84 8.44
N PRO A 421 -8.00 -5.99 7.15
CA PRO A 421 -8.68 -5.26 6.08
C PRO A 421 -10.19 -5.50 5.99
N HIS A 422 -10.66 -6.71 6.30
CA HIS A 422 -12.07 -7.08 6.25
C HIS A 422 -12.89 -6.54 7.42
N GLU A 423 -12.26 -6.28 8.58
CA GLU A 423 -12.92 -5.76 9.77
C GLU A 423 -12.94 -4.24 9.81
N THR A 424 -11.80 -3.62 9.52
CA THR A 424 -11.62 -2.18 9.67
C THR A 424 -11.94 -1.38 8.41
N SER A 425 -12.14 -2.05 7.27
CA SER A 425 -12.23 -1.41 5.95
C SER A 425 -11.04 -0.49 5.63
N THR A 426 -9.86 -0.81 6.19
CA THR A 426 -8.58 -0.11 5.94
C THR A 426 -7.57 -1.05 5.29
N ASP A 427 -6.31 -0.59 5.17
CA ASP A 427 -5.18 -1.47 4.91
C ASP A 427 -4.94 -2.35 6.15
N GLY A 428 -4.33 -3.53 5.94
CA GLY A 428 -3.77 -4.30 7.05
C GLY A 428 -2.61 -3.53 7.67
N PHE A 429 -2.58 -3.41 8.99
CA PHE A 429 -1.65 -2.55 9.69
C PHE A 429 -1.48 -2.98 11.14
N PHE A 430 -0.35 -2.63 11.74
CA PHE A 430 -0.11 -2.78 13.16
C PHE A 430 0.50 -1.51 13.74
N ALA A 431 0.12 -1.17 14.98
CA ALA A 431 0.75 -0.11 15.73
C ALA A 431 0.81 -0.45 17.22
N ALA A 432 1.98 -0.24 17.83
CA ALA A 432 2.18 -0.30 19.27
C ALA A 432 2.58 1.08 19.79
N ILE A 433 1.96 1.47 20.89
CA ILE A 433 2.25 2.72 21.58
C ILE A 433 2.99 2.37 22.86
N LEU A 434 4.23 2.82 22.94
CA LEU A 434 5.14 2.52 24.06
C LEU A 434 5.44 3.78 24.85
N GLU A 435 5.30 3.73 26.15
CA GLU A 435 5.72 4.82 27.05
C GLU A 435 6.90 4.36 27.90
N ARG A 436 7.90 5.24 28.00
CA ARG A 436 9.04 5.04 28.88
C ARG A 436 8.69 5.49 30.28
N GLN A 437 8.74 4.57 31.24
CA GLN A 437 8.47 4.86 32.65
C GLN A 437 9.61 5.69 33.26
N LYS A 438 9.29 6.47 34.30
CA LYS A 438 10.35 7.06 35.13
C LYS A 438 11.06 5.94 35.87
N ASN A 439 12.38 5.88 35.80
CA ASN A 439 13.13 5.14 36.80
C ASN A 439 12.80 5.77 38.14
N CYS A 440 12.16 5.03 39.05
CA CYS A 440 11.98 5.42 40.44
C CYS A 440 13.31 5.46 41.17
#